data_80fa0a182d93271e2e12d3f58c9d4525
#
_entry.id   80fa0a182d93271e2e12d3f58c9d4525
#
_cell.length_a   1.000
_cell.length_b   1.000
_cell.length_c   1.000
_cell.angle_alpha   90.00
_cell.angle_beta   90.00
_cell.angle_gamma   90.00
#
_symmetry.space_group_name_H-M   'P 1'
#
loop_
_entity.id
_entity.type
_entity.pdbx_description
1 polymer ?
#
loop_
_entity_poly.entity_id
_entity_poly.type
_entity_poly.pdbx_seq_one_letter_code
_entity_poly.pdbx_strand_id
1 'polypeptide(L)'
;MPRPALAFALAVGAIAVAGAAQARITEIRIDAVAPFAEGHSFGEVGSYLRITGVAKGELDPFSPQNKMIVDLDKAPRNARGMVEYEVDIFVLRPADPARGNGLLFYEVLNRGNKQIGQRLHDFVGSEAASQNDARTRAHAGNGFLFERGYTVVWSGWDPDVAKGNATMGAGLPVAMEDGRPLARRVREEIQVGKRRSADVEAVRLSYPAASTDRSRAQLTVRARASDPRVVVPPQEWEFADARSIRLLPRGTRFTPISIYELWYEATEPKVLGIGFAATRDLVSFLRYERADDRGTANPLAEAGGGVRHAVAFGGSQSGRYLRHFIELGMNKDAQARRVFEGMFAHTAGAGKVFANHSFGQPGRTFTQHEDHDYPENWFPFSTAYTLDKLSGKTGALFRGDGFDPLLIETNTSTEYWQKGASLLTTDPAGARDLSLPESSRVYLIAGTQHGGRAGLDSRPGACANPTNPMSPGPALRALVVALEQWVTKGIAPPPSRVPSISAGTAVEYADVRMPPVKGLALPHGGNLIGPPVDWINPPGARTEIRETQGEPFYG
;
A
#
# COMPACT_ATOMS: atom_id res chain seq x y z
N MET A 1 -43.88 -65.55 35.66
CA MET A 1 -42.45 -65.31 35.33
C MET A 1 -42.34 -63.97 34.65
N PRO A 2 -41.78 -62.94 35.28
CA PRO A 2 -41.60 -61.64 34.62
C PRO A 2 -40.29 -61.61 33.81
N ARG A 3 -40.37 -61.00 32.61
CA ARG A 3 -39.21 -60.74 31.72
C ARG A 3 -38.47 -59.47 32.17
N PRO A 4 -37.13 -59.44 32.11
CA PRO A 4 -36.37 -58.24 32.45
C PRO A 4 -36.38 -57.26 31.25
N ALA A 5 -36.61 -56.00 31.55
CA ALA A 5 -36.48 -54.88 30.60
C ALA A 5 -34.97 -54.48 30.53
N LEU A 6 -34.41 -54.52 29.29
CA LEU A 6 -33.09 -54.00 28.99
C LEU A 6 -33.20 -52.47 28.81
N ALA A 7 -32.58 -51.72 29.69
CA ALA A 7 -32.39 -50.26 29.52
C ALA A 7 -31.15 -50.00 28.64
N PHE A 8 -31.35 -49.43 27.45
CA PHE A 8 -30.28 -48.92 26.59
C PHE A 8 -29.95 -47.50 27.06
N ALA A 9 -28.76 -47.31 27.63
CA ALA A 9 -28.20 -46.00 27.89
C ALA A 9 -27.56 -45.45 26.61
N LEU A 10 -28.17 -44.41 26.00
CA LEU A 10 -27.54 -43.61 24.93
C LEU A 10 -26.49 -42.69 25.57
N ALA A 11 -25.21 -43.00 25.34
CA ALA A 11 -24.13 -42.07 25.59
C ALA A 11 -24.10 -41.06 24.44
N VAL A 12 -24.59 -39.85 24.67
CA VAL A 12 -24.41 -38.71 23.76
C VAL A 12 -22.97 -38.20 23.95
N GLY A 13 -22.08 -38.66 23.07
CA GLY A 13 -20.73 -38.08 22.97
C GLY A 13 -20.82 -36.69 22.39
N ALA A 14 -20.52 -35.67 23.21
CA ALA A 14 -20.31 -34.31 22.72
C ALA A 14 -19.04 -34.31 21.85
N ILE A 15 -19.23 -34.32 20.53
CA ILE A 15 -18.14 -34.02 19.58
C ILE A 15 -17.87 -32.52 19.76
N ALA A 16 -16.80 -32.18 20.47
CA ALA A 16 -16.24 -30.85 20.43
C ALA A 16 -15.73 -30.63 18.99
N VAL A 17 -16.51 -29.96 18.18
CA VAL A 17 -16.05 -29.40 16.92
C VAL A 17 -14.97 -28.40 17.30
N ALA A 18 -13.70 -28.80 17.21
CA ALA A 18 -12.60 -27.84 17.24
C ALA A 18 -12.87 -26.88 16.07
N GLY A 19 -13.36 -25.67 16.41
CA GLY A 19 -13.54 -24.61 15.42
C GLY A 19 -12.22 -24.44 14.69
N ALA A 20 -12.26 -24.53 13.35
CA ALA A 20 -11.07 -24.29 12.54
C ALA A 20 -10.44 -22.98 12.99
N ALA A 21 -9.15 -23.01 13.34
CA ALA A 21 -8.43 -21.82 13.72
C ALA A 21 -8.49 -20.83 12.54
N GLN A 22 -9.14 -19.70 12.75
CA GLN A 22 -9.38 -18.70 11.70
C GLN A 22 -8.42 -17.53 11.90
N ALA A 23 -8.00 -16.88 10.80
CA ALA A 23 -7.21 -15.66 10.81
C ALA A 23 -7.95 -14.57 11.62
N ARG A 24 -7.30 -13.97 12.60
CA ARG A 24 -7.93 -13.01 13.54
C ARG A 24 -6.92 -12.22 14.35
N ILE A 25 -7.39 -11.11 14.92
CA ILE A 25 -6.68 -10.42 15.99
C ILE A 25 -6.83 -11.25 17.29
N THR A 26 -5.70 -11.58 17.91
CA THR A 26 -5.63 -12.38 19.14
C THR A 26 -5.39 -11.54 20.38
N GLU A 27 -4.79 -10.36 20.20
CA GLU A 27 -4.49 -9.44 21.31
C GLU A 27 -4.51 -7.99 20.82
N ILE A 28 -5.19 -7.12 21.54
CA ILE A 28 -5.04 -5.66 21.41
C ILE A 28 -4.44 -5.12 22.70
N ARG A 29 -3.24 -4.55 22.61
CA ARG A 29 -2.62 -3.81 23.70
C ARG A 29 -2.81 -2.32 23.47
N ILE A 30 -3.50 -1.65 24.37
CA ILE A 30 -3.66 -0.19 24.35
C ILE A 30 -2.55 0.41 25.22
N ASP A 31 -1.68 1.21 24.60
CA ASP A 31 -0.57 1.87 25.27
C ASP A 31 -0.99 3.22 25.88
N ALA A 32 -1.89 3.94 25.20
CA ALA A 32 -2.41 5.20 25.72
C ALA A 32 -3.80 5.55 25.18
N VAL A 33 -4.61 6.18 26.02
CA VAL A 33 -5.85 6.86 25.66
C VAL A 33 -5.74 8.29 26.21
N ALA A 34 -5.87 9.30 25.33
CA ALA A 34 -5.73 10.69 25.69
C ALA A 34 -6.67 11.58 24.85
N PRO A 35 -7.02 12.80 25.31
CA PRO A 35 -7.71 13.76 24.49
C PRO A 35 -6.88 14.10 23.23
N PHE A 36 -7.54 14.16 22.07
CA PHE A 36 -6.97 14.68 20.83
C PHE A 36 -7.24 16.17 20.72
N ALA A 37 -6.36 16.90 20.03
CA ALA A 37 -6.48 18.33 19.80
C ALA A 37 -6.73 19.12 21.10
N GLU A 38 -6.06 18.70 22.20
CA GLU A 38 -6.15 19.37 23.51
C GLU A 38 -7.59 19.45 24.06
N GLY A 39 -8.45 18.48 23.66
CA GLY A 39 -9.86 18.42 24.04
C GLY A 39 -10.76 19.35 23.23
N HIS A 40 -10.27 19.93 22.12
CA HIS A 40 -11.07 20.80 21.24
C HIS A 40 -12.35 20.10 20.75
N SER A 41 -13.47 20.85 20.75
CA SER A 41 -14.75 20.39 20.25
C SER A 41 -14.88 20.64 18.75
N PHE A 42 -15.16 19.59 17.97
CA PHE A 42 -15.37 19.65 16.53
C PHE A 42 -16.87 19.74 16.23
N GLY A 43 -17.37 20.95 16.15
CA GLY A 43 -18.79 21.21 15.89
C GLY A 43 -19.74 20.46 16.82
N GLU A 44 -20.78 19.87 16.26
CA GLU A 44 -21.77 19.07 16.98
C GLU A 44 -21.24 17.72 17.48
N VAL A 45 -20.13 17.21 16.92
CA VAL A 45 -19.53 15.91 17.28
C VAL A 45 -18.86 15.95 18.65
N GLY A 46 -18.31 17.10 19.03
CA GLY A 46 -17.60 17.26 20.30
C GLY A 46 -16.11 16.90 20.22
N SER A 47 -15.51 16.59 21.36
CA SER A 47 -14.09 16.25 21.43
C SER A 47 -13.80 14.82 20.92
N TYR A 48 -12.51 14.57 20.67
CA TYR A 48 -12.01 13.28 20.20
C TYR A 48 -11.02 12.67 21.19
N LEU A 49 -10.99 11.35 21.24
CA LEU A 49 -9.95 10.58 21.91
C LEU A 49 -8.94 10.07 20.90
N ARG A 50 -7.67 10.10 21.31
CA ARG A 50 -6.53 9.49 20.64
C ARG A 50 -6.18 8.20 21.38
N ILE A 51 -6.15 7.09 20.66
CA ILE A 51 -5.82 5.76 21.18
C ILE A 51 -4.60 5.26 20.41
N THR A 52 -3.59 4.80 21.11
CA THR A 52 -2.39 4.18 20.50
C THR A 52 -2.11 2.84 21.13
N GLY A 53 -1.51 1.93 20.36
CA GLY A 53 -1.21 0.59 20.85
C GLY A 53 -0.66 -0.32 19.76
N VAL A 54 -0.76 -1.61 20.00
CA VAL A 54 -0.33 -2.68 19.11
C VAL A 54 -1.43 -3.73 19.02
N ALA A 55 -1.70 -4.21 17.82
CA ALA A 55 -2.54 -5.37 17.58
C ALA A 55 -1.67 -6.55 17.16
N LYS A 56 -1.90 -7.72 17.76
CA LYS A 56 -1.31 -8.99 17.35
C LYS A 56 -2.38 -9.86 16.72
N GLY A 57 -1.98 -10.59 15.68
CA GLY A 57 -2.87 -11.50 15.00
C GLY A 57 -2.17 -12.77 14.56
N GLU A 58 -2.96 -13.70 14.07
CA GLU A 58 -2.47 -14.96 13.54
C GLU A 58 -3.21 -15.35 12.27
N LEU A 59 -2.50 -16.04 11.37
CA LEU A 59 -3.00 -16.52 10.09
C LEU A 59 -2.83 -18.04 10.00
N ASP A 60 -3.88 -18.73 9.56
CA ASP A 60 -3.74 -20.09 9.09
C ASP A 60 -3.10 -20.07 7.69
N PRO A 61 -1.86 -20.62 7.53
CA PRO A 61 -1.18 -20.62 6.24
C PRO A 61 -1.84 -21.51 5.17
N PHE A 62 -2.75 -22.39 5.57
CA PHE A 62 -3.46 -23.30 4.66
C PHE A 62 -4.88 -22.84 4.34
N SER A 63 -5.36 -21.79 5.00
CA SER A 63 -6.67 -21.23 4.71
C SER A 63 -6.76 -20.70 3.27
N PRO A 64 -7.87 -20.99 2.54
CA PRO A 64 -8.08 -20.47 1.20
C PRO A 64 -7.98 -18.94 1.10
N GLN A 65 -8.38 -18.22 2.14
CA GLN A 65 -8.31 -16.75 2.20
C GLN A 65 -6.87 -16.21 2.27
N ASN A 66 -5.94 -17.03 2.75
CA ASN A 66 -4.53 -16.64 2.92
C ASN A 66 -3.62 -17.23 1.82
N LYS A 67 -4.17 -18.09 0.94
CA LYS A 67 -3.42 -18.78 -0.11
C LYS A 67 -2.67 -17.84 -1.06
N MET A 68 -3.16 -16.61 -1.21
CA MET A 68 -2.54 -15.59 -2.07
C MET A 68 -1.30 -14.94 -1.44
N ILE A 69 -1.03 -15.16 -0.15
CA ILE A 69 0.13 -14.59 0.53
C ILE A 69 1.37 -15.42 0.21
N VAL A 70 2.30 -14.80 -0.51
CA VAL A 70 3.55 -15.44 -0.94
C VAL A 70 4.41 -15.79 0.27
N ASP A 71 4.98 -17.02 0.27
CA ASP A 71 5.85 -17.58 1.32
C ASP A 71 5.19 -17.69 2.71
N LEU A 72 3.86 -17.57 2.84
CA LEU A 72 3.19 -17.72 4.12
C LEU A 72 3.37 -19.13 4.71
N ASP A 73 3.37 -20.13 3.85
CA ASP A 73 3.63 -21.53 4.21
C ASP A 73 5.05 -21.79 4.73
N LYS A 74 5.99 -20.89 4.41
CA LYS A 74 7.39 -20.90 4.87
C LYS A 74 7.62 -20.08 6.14
N ALA A 75 6.62 -19.37 6.64
CA ALA A 75 6.75 -18.62 7.87
C ALA A 75 6.82 -19.54 9.10
N PRO A 76 7.55 -19.15 10.17
CA PRO A 76 7.50 -19.84 11.45
C PRO A 76 6.07 -19.91 11.99
N ARG A 77 5.74 -21.04 12.66
CA ARG A 77 4.41 -21.30 13.20
C ARG A 77 4.46 -21.44 14.70
N ASN A 78 3.42 -20.92 15.37
CA ASN A 78 3.23 -21.15 16.81
C ASN A 78 2.74 -22.59 17.10
N ALA A 79 2.52 -22.92 18.37
CA ALA A 79 2.08 -24.25 18.81
C ALA A 79 0.71 -24.67 18.23
N ARG A 80 -0.09 -23.72 17.73
CA ARG A 80 -1.37 -23.98 17.02
C ARG A 80 -1.21 -24.16 15.51
N GLY A 81 0.02 -24.12 15.01
CA GLY A 81 0.30 -24.17 13.56
C GLY A 81 0.05 -22.86 12.82
N MET A 82 -0.20 -21.76 13.50
CA MET A 82 -0.54 -20.45 12.95
C MET A 82 0.69 -19.57 12.81
N VAL A 83 0.67 -18.69 11.81
CA VAL A 83 1.70 -17.66 11.59
C VAL A 83 1.30 -16.38 12.32
N GLU A 84 2.17 -15.89 13.21
CA GLU A 84 1.91 -14.70 14.02
C GLU A 84 2.47 -13.43 13.38
N TYR A 85 1.80 -12.31 13.64
CA TYR A 85 2.24 -10.98 13.26
C TYR A 85 1.81 -9.94 14.30
N GLU A 86 2.43 -8.75 14.26
CA GLU A 86 2.00 -7.59 15.04
C GLU A 86 2.03 -6.31 14.20
N VAL A 87 1.15 -5.35 14.53
CA VAL A 87 1.08 -4.05 13.87
C VAL A 87 0.83 -2.93 14.87
N ASP A 88 1.52 -1.81 14.66
CA ASP A 88 1.19 -0.57 15.38
C ASP A 88 -0.22 -0.12 15.02
N ILE A 89 -0.98 0.40 15.99
CA ILE A 89 -2.31 0.96 15.78
C ILE A 89 -2.41 2.39 16.31
N PHE A 90 -3.18 3.21 15.61
CA PHE A 90 -3.51 4.58 16.01
C PHE A 90 -4.96 4.87 15.63
N VAL A 91 -5.76 5.33 16.60
CA VAL A 91 -7.19 5.61 16.39
C VAL A 91 -7.51 7.02 16.90
N LEU A 92 -8.27 7.77 16.12
CA LEU A 92 -8.96 8.98 16.55
C LEU A 92 -10.46 8.74 16.45
N ARG A 93 -11.17 8.80 17.58
CA ARG A 93 -12.62 8.60 17.61
C ARG A 93 -13.34 9.69 18.40
N PRO A 94 -14.62 9.96 18.14
CA PRO A 94 -15.42 10.81 19.02
C PRO A 94 -15.32 10.32 20.47
N ALA A 95 -15.18 11.25 21.41
CA ALA A 95 -15.15 10.93 22.85
C ALA A 95 -16.50 10.32 23.29
N ASP A 96 -17.59 10.85 22.74
CA ASP A 96 -18.92 10.27 22.82
C ASP A 96 -19.23 9.53 21.49
N PRO A 97 -19.22 8.20 21.46
CA PRO A 97 -19.46 7.41 20.26
C PRO A 97 -20.83 7.65 19.63
N ALA A 98 -21.85 8.00 20.43
CA ALA A 98 -23.20 8.26 19.93
C ALA A 98 -23.26 9.51 19.03
N ARG A 99 -22.29 10.41 19.13
CA ARG A 99 -22.14 11.61 18.29
C ARG A 99 -21.32 11.38 17.01
N GLY A 100 -20.75 10.19 16.85
CA GLY A 100 -20.08 9.77 15.64
C GLY A 100 -21.07 9.41 14.51
N ASN A 101 -20.58 9.45 13.26
CA ASN A 101 -21.39 9.10 12.09
C ASN A 101 -21.47 7.57 11.83
N GLY A 102 -20.81 6.75 12.64
CA GLY A 102 -20.76 5.29 12.49
C GLY A 102 -19.88 4.81 11.32
N LEU A 103 -19.06 5.69 10.74
CA LEU A 103 -18.11 5.36 9.69
C LEU A 103 -16.67 5.25 10.26
N LEU A 104 -16.04 4.13 9.97
CA LEU A 104 -14.61 3.95 10.13
C LEU A 104 -13.91 4.42 8.84
N PHE A 105 -13.04 5.41 8.95
CA PHE A 105 -12.18 5.89 7.88
C PHE A 105 -10.76 5.35 8.11
N TYR A 106 -10.37 4.36 7.34
CA TYR A 106 -9.05 3.75 7.41
C TYR A 106 -8.12 4.41 6.40
N GLU A 107 -7.06 5.06 6.86
CA GLU A 107 -5.99 5.51 5.97
C GLU A 107 -4.86 4.50 5.93
N VAL A 108 -4.54 4.00 4.74
CA VAL A 108 -3.33 3.21 4.52
C VAL A 108 -2.10 4.11 4.64
N LEU A 109 -1.18 3.74 5.53
CA LEU A 109 0.07 4.48 5.74
C LEU A 109 0.97 4.44 4.51
N ASN A 110 1.62 5.56 4.21
CA ASN A 110 2.61 5.67 3.14
C ASN A 110 4.02 5.62 3.75
N ARG A 111 4.71 4.49 3.60
CA ARG A 111 6.01 4.25 4.24
C ARG A 111 6.00 4.58 5.75
N GLY A 112 4.96 4.10 6.44
CA GLY A 112 4.76 4.34 7.85
C GLY A 112 4.22 5.73 8.24
N ASN A 113 3.93 6.60 7.26
CA ASN A 113 3.49 7.97 7.50
C ASN A 113 2.02 8.18 7.18
N LYS A 114 1.35 9.00 7.99
CA LYS A 114 0.00 9.51 7.76
C LYS A 114 0.02 10.63 6.72
N GLN A 115 -1.00 10.72 5.88
CA GLN A 115 -1.09 11.72 4.81
C GLN A 115 -2.38 12.56 4.83
N ILE A 116 -3.45 12.09 5.49
CA ILE A 116 -4.75 12.80 5.46
C ILE A 116 -4.65 14.23 5.97
N GLY A 117 -3.75 14.50 6.92
CA GLY A 117 -3.52 15.85 7.41
C GLY A 117 -3.22 16.83 6.27
N GLN A 118 -2.32 16.48 5.36
CA GLN A 118 -1.96 17.32 4.20
C GLN A 118 -2.99 17.22 3.06
N ARG A 119 -3.62 16.04 2.86
CA ARG A 119 -4.47 15.80 1.69
C ARG A 119 -5.91 16.22 1.91
N LEU A 120 -6.45 16.05 3.12
CA LEU A 120 -7.85 16.31 3.43
C LEU A 120 -8.05 17.44 4.44
N HIS A 121 -7.10 17.64 5.36
CA HIS A 121 -7.26 18.58 6.46
C HIS A 121 -6.51 19.89 6.24
N ASP A 122 -5.92 20.11 5.06
CA ASP A 122 -5.15 21.31 4.72
C ASP A 122 -4.09 21.65 5.79
N PHE A 123 -3.50 20.63 6.40
CA PHE A 123 -2.45 20.80 7.39
C PHE A 123 -1.23 21.45 6.74
N VAL A 124 -0.83 22.59 7.27
CA VAL A 124 0.32 23.40 6.84
C VAL A 124 1.38 23.29 7.93
N GLY A 125 2.20 22.26 7.90
CA GLY A 125 3.30 22.05 8.82
C GLY A 125 4.56 21.63 8.08
N SER A 126 5.71 22.04 8.58
CA SER A 126 7.02 21.71 7.99
C SER A 126 7.45 20.28 8.31
N GLU A 127 6.81 19.61 9.26
CA GLU A 127 7.26 18.33 9.80
C GLU A 127 6.25 17.21 9.53
N ALA A 128 6.57 16.33 8.59
CA ALA A 128 5.83 15.10 8.38
C ALA A 128 5.75 14.25 9.68
N ALA A 129 6.78 14.35 10.52
CA ALA A 129 6.86 13.72 11.83
C ALA A 129 5.73 14.13 12.78
N SER A 130 5.34 15.41 12.78
CA SER A 130 4.29 15.89 13.68
C SER A 130 2.91 15.31 13.35
N GLN A 131 2.63 14.99 12.08
CA GLN A 131 1.38 14.35 11.68
C GLN A 131 1.27 12.90 12.15
N ASN A 132 2.40 12.19 12.27
CA ASN A 132 2.40 10.79 12.69
C ASN A 132 1.99 10.63 14.16
N ASP A 133 2.32 11.61 15.01
CA ASP A 133 1.91 11.66 16.41
C ASP A 133 0.98 12.86 16.66
N ALA A 134 -0.17 12.85 15.99
CA ALA A 134 -1.14 13.93 16.07
C ALA A 134 -1.70 14.09 17.49
N ARG A 135 -1.50 15.28 18.11
CA ARG A 135 -1.90 15.58 19.51
C ARG A 135 -2.62 16.91 19.66
N THR A 136 -2.13 17.96 19.01
CA THR A 136 -2.58 19.33 19.21
C THR A 136 -3.68 19.74 18.22
N ARG A 137 -4.32 20.89 18.49
CA ARG A 137 -5.33 21.46 17.58
C ARG A 137 -4.76 21.72 16.18
N ALA A 138 -3.49 22.10 16.07
CA ALA A 138 -2.84 22.33 14.77
C ALA A 138 -2.80 21.05 13.90
N HIS A 139 -2.65 19.88 14.51
CA HIS A 139 -2.65 18.60 13.78
C HIS A 139 -4.02 18.24 13.20
N ALA A 140 -5.11 18.83 13.70
CA ALA A 140 -6.45 18.62 13.14
C ALA A 140 -6.67 19.42 11.85
N GLY A 141 -5.84 20.41 11.55
CA GLY A 141 -5.98 21.28 10.38
C GLY A 141 -7.37 21.93 10.32
N ASN A 142 -8.07 21.79 9.20
CA ASN A 142 -9.43 22.29 9.02
C ASN A 142 -10.52 21.44 9.71
N GLY A 143 -10.17 20.28 10.31
CA GLY A 143 -11.10 19.43 11.05
C GLY A 143 -12.06 18.60 10.19
N PHE A 144 -11.93 18.56 8.87
CA PHE A 144 -12.91 18.02 7.92
C PHE A 144 -13.52 16.65 8.32
N LEU A 145 -12.70 15.64 8.65
CA LEU A 145 -13.23 14.33 9.06
C LEU A 145 -13.81 14.36 10.47
N PHE A 146 -13.26 15.17 11.36
CA PHE A 146 -13.66 15.23 12.76
C PHE A 146 -15.02 15.93 12.93
N GLU A 147 -15.26 17.04 12.23
CA GLU A 147 -16.57 17.74 12.22
C GLU A 147 -17.69 16.88 11.62
N ARG A 148 -17.33 15.88 10.84
CA ARG A 148 -18.26 14.91 10.25
C ARG A 148 -18.45 13.65 11.09
N GLY A 149 -17.73 13.51 12.21
CA GLY A 149 -17.92 12.39 13.14
C GLY A 149 -17.28 11.06 12.74
N TYR A 150 -16.29 11.06 11.84
CA TYR A 150 -15.60 9.84 11.48
C TYR A 150 -14.73 9.31 12.61
N THR A 151 -14.68 7.99 12.78
CA THR A 151 -13.58 7.31 13.47
C THR A 151 -12.45 7.07 12.48
N VAL A 152 -11.28 7.63 12.74
CA VAL A 152 -10.12 7.53 11.85
C VAL A 152 -9.12 6.52 12.39
N VAL A 153 -8.71 5.57 11.56
CA VAL A 153 -7.86 4.44 11.96
C VAL A 153 -6.66 4.32 11.04
N TRP A 154 -5.51 4.04 11.63
CA TRP A 154 -4.27 3.67 10.96
C TRP A 154 -3.68 2.42 11.59
N SER A 155 -3.03 1.60 10.78
CA SER A 155 -2.14 0.54 11.28
C SER A 155 -0.91 0.37 10.43
N GLY A 156 0.16 -0.16 11.04
CA GLY A 156 1.35 -0.57 10.31
C GLY A 156 1.05 -1.73 9.37
N TRP A 157 1.67 -1.73 8.18
CA TRP A 157 1.59 -2.84 7.23
C TRP A 157 2.95 -3.20 6.63
N ASP A 158 3.87 -2.24 6.60
CA ASP A 158 5.22 -2.36 6.04
C ASP A 158 6.22 -2.59 7.18
N PRO A 159 6.98 -3.70 7.17
CA PRO A 159 7.95 -3.99 8.22
C PRO A 159 9.27 -3.22 8.07
N ASP A 160 9.51 -2.60 6.91
CA ASP A 160 10.78 -1.97 6.57
C ASP A 160 10.73 -0.43 6.65
N VAL A 161 9.74 0.09 7.36
CA VAL A 161 9.66 1.54 7.60
C VAL A 161 10.84 2.04 8.44
N ALA A 162 11.36 3.20 8.09
CA ALA A 162 12.41 3.85 8.87
C ALA A 162 11.92 4.15 10.29
N LYS A 163 12.66 3.70 11.30
CA LYS A 163 12.36 4.02 12.70
C LYS A 163 12.58 5.52 12.97
N GLY A 164 11.75 6.08 13.80
CA GLY A 164 11.77 7.51 14.17
C GLY A 164 10.55 8.26 13.63
N ASN A 165 10.38 9.51 14.05
CA ASN A 165 9.28 10.39 13.63
C ASN A 165 7.87 9.78 13.85
N ALA A 166 7.71 8.93 14.86
CA ALA A 166 6.47 8.20 15.15
C ALA A 166 5.87 7.47 13.93
N THR A 167 6.73 6.99 13.00
CA THR A 167 6.30 6.12 11.92
C THR A 167 5.78 4.80 12.46
N MET A 168 4.74 4.29 11.85
CA MET A 168 4.08 3.06 12.26
C MET A 168 4.44 1.93 11.30
N GLY A 169 4.75 0.75 11.84
CA GLY A 169 5.21 -0.39 11.07
C GLY A 169 4.56 -1.70 11.50
N ALA A 170 5.04 -2.79 10.90
CA ALA A 170 4.60 -4.15 11.21
C ALA A 170 5.78 -5.03 11.64
N GLY A 171 5.56 -5.92 12.60
CA GLY A 171 6.41 -7.05 12.92
C GLY A 171 5.96 -8.27 12.13
N LEU A 172 6.67 -8.60 11.06
CA LEU A 172 6.34 -9.72 10.18
C LEU A 172 7.42 -10.80 10.24
N PRO A 173 7.06 -12.09 10.16
CA PRO A 173 8.01 -13.19 10.21
C PRO A 173 8.88 -13.24 8.95
N VAL A 174 10.07 -13.82 9.12
CA VAL A 174 10.98 -14.16 8.02
C VAL A 174 10.58 -15.52 7.45
N ALA A 175 10.56 -15.63 6.12
CA ALA A 175 10.35 -16.92 5.46
C ALA A 175 11.57 -17.83 5.65
N MET A 176 11.32 -19.10 5.95
CA MET A 176 12.32 -20.13 6.25
C MET A 176 12.30 -21.24 5.20
N GLU A 177 13.44 -21.81 4.92
CA GLU A 177 13.58 -23.02 4.10
C GLU A 177 14.62 -23.94 4.75
N ASP A 178 14.28 -25.20 4.95
CA ASP A 178 15.14 -26.18 5.62
C ASP A 178 15.71 -25.71 6.98
N GLY A 179 14.89 -25.02 7.77
CA GLY A 179 15.25 -24.51 9.09
C GLY A 179 16.16 -23.28 9.11
N ARG A 180 16.41 -22.66 7.94
CA ARG A 180 17.23 -21.44 7.78
C ARG A 180 16.41 -20.34 7.10
N PRO A 181 16.75 -19.07 7.28
CA PRO A 181 16.17 -18.00 6.49
C PRO A 181 16.31 -18.27 4.99
N LEU A 182 15.22 -18.11 4.25
CA LEU A 182 15.19 -18.25 2.81
C LEU A 182 16.27 -17.39 2.16
N ALA A 183 17.02 -17.94 1.22
CA ALA A 183 18.04 -17.22 0.48
C ALA A 183 17.83 -17.37 -1.03
N ARG A 184 17.94 -16.28 -1.78
CA ARG A 184 17.80 -16.25 -3.25
C ARG A 184 18.71 -15.19 -3.86
N ARG A 185 19.11 -15.43 -5.10
CA ARG A 185 19.82 -14.41 -5.88
C ARG A 185 18.86 -13.27 -6.24
N VAL A 186 19.28 -12.05 -5.95
CA VAL A 186 18.54 -10.82 -6.26
C VAL A 186 19.43 -9.83 -6.98
N ARG A 187 18.82 -8.92 -7.75
CA ARG A 187 19.47 -7.71 -8.22
C ARG A 187 18.89 -6.54 -7.44
N GLU A 188 19.74 -5.74 -6.84
CA GLU A 188 19.33 -4.53 -6.14
C GLU A 188 19.87 -3.31 -6.89
N GLU A 189 18.98 -2.45 -7.36
CA GLU A 189 19.34 -1.17 -7.94
C GLU A 189 19.61 -0.18 -6.81
N ILE A 190 20.77 0.49 -6.88
CA ILE A 190 21.23 1.45 -5.89
C ILE A 190 21.41 2.80 -6.58
N GLN A 191 20.63 3.80 -6.16
CA GLN A 191 20.82 5.17 -6.61
C GLN A 191 21.07 6.10 -5.42
N VAL A 192 22.12 6.89 -5.51
CA VAL A 192 22.45 7.90 -4.51
C VAL A 192 22.10 9.28 -5.09
N GLY A 193 21.10 9.94 -4.49
CA GLY A 193 20.69 11.28 -4.93
C GLY A 193 21.73 12.37 -4.61
N LYS A 194 21.79 13.43 -5.40
CA LYS A 194 22.74 14.55 -5.27
C LYS A 194 22.88 15.10 -3.85
N ARG A 195 21.81 15.16 -3.08
CA ARG A 195 21.84 15.67 -1.70
C ARG A 195 22.44 14.69 -0.69
N ARG A 196 22.40 13.39 -0.99
CA ARG A 196 22.92 12.32 -0.10
C ARG A 196 24.34 11.87 -0.48
N SER A 197 24.78 12.15 -1.70
CA SER A 197 26.08 11.68 -2.19
C SER A 197 27.27 12.30 -1.46
N ALA A 198 27.08 13.47 -0.84
CA ALA A 198 28.16 14.15 -0.13
C ALA A 198 28.63 13.40 1.13
N ASP A 199 27.72 12.62 1.76
CA ASP A 199 27.94 12.06 3.10
C ASP A 199 27.79 10.53 3.18
N VAL A 200 27.50 9.83 2.06
CA VAL A 200 27.23 8.39 2.09
C VAL A 200 28.48 7.60 1.73
N GLU A 201 29.20 7.11 2.74
CA GLU A 201 30.32 6.18 2.57
C GLU A 201 29.88 4.74 2.32
N ALA A 202 28.70 4.35 2.80
CA ALA A 202 28.13 3.02 2.60
C ALA A 202 26.64 3.12 2.28
N VAL A 203 26.17 2.27 1.37
CA VAL A 203 24.76 2.16 1.00
C VAL A 203 24.17 0.91 1.65
N ARG A 204 23.04 1.10 2.33
CA ARG A 204 22.29 0.00 2.96
C ARG A 204 21.54 -0.79 1.90
N LEU A 205 21.65 -2.12 1.97
CA LEU A 205 20.88 -3.07 1.18
C LEU A 205 19.47 -3.26 1.75
N SER A 206 18.53 -3.55 0.90
CA SER A 206 17.15 -3.87 1.29
C SER A 206 17.07 -5.16 2.10
N TYR A 207 17.88 -6.14 1.73
CA TYR A 207 17.99 -7.43 2.42
C TYR A 207 19.46 -7.71 2.75
N PRO A 208 19.76 -8.41 3.87
CA PRO A 208 21.11 -8.81 4.17
C PRO A 208 21.64 -9.79 3.12
N ALA A 209 22.92 -9.70 2.82
CA ALA A 209 23.63 -10.70 2.04
C ALA A 209 23.80 -11.98 2.85
N ALA A 210 23.50 -13.13 2.25
CA ALA A 210 23.73 -14.45 2.85
C ALA A 210 25.23 -14.74 3.00
N SER A 211 26.07 -14.06 2.19
CA SER A 211 27.52 -14.11 2.26
C SER A 211 28.11 -12.77 1.87
N THR A 212 29.15 -12.32 2.58
CA THR A 212 29.92 -11.12 2.25
C THR A 212 31.12 -11.41 1.34
N ASP A 213 31.23 -12.63 0.83
CA ASP A 213 32.22 -13.01 -0.16
C ASP A 213 31.90 -12.38 -1.52
N ARG A 214 32.71 -11.42 -1.93
CA ARG A 214 32.56 -10.68 -3.19
C ARG A 214 32.64 -11.55 -4.44
N SER A 215 33.29 -12.73 -4.36
CA SER A 215 33.35 -13.66 -5.49
C SER A 215 31.96 -14.23 -5.86
N ARG A 216 31.00 -14.16 -4.94
CA ARG A 216 29.61 -14.60 -5.12
C ARG A 216 28.66 -13.45 -5.48
N ALA A 217 29.18 -12.23 -5.66
CA ALA A 217 28.41 -11.04 -5.96
C ALA A 217 29.04 -10.25 -7.11
N GLN A 218 28.25 -9.41 -7.75
CA GLN A 218 28.71 -8.54 -8.82
C GLN A 218 28.11 -7.15 -8.67
N LEU A 219 28.94 -6.13 -8.68
CA LEU A 219 28.52 -4.74 -8.74
C LEU A 219 28.76 -4.19 -10.14
N THR A 220 27.76 -3.52 -10.69
CA THR A 220 27.91 -2.77 -11.95
C THR A 220 27.48 -1.32 -11.75
N VAL A 221 27.87 -0.46 -12.69
CA VAL A 221 27.48 0.95 -12.74
C VAL A 221 27.19 1.37 -14.17
N ARG A 222 26.21 2.28 -14.34
CA ARG A 222 25.91 2.98 -15.60
C ARG A 222 25.34 4.37 -15.30
N ALA A 223 25.48 5.29 -16.22
CA ALA A 223 24.97 6.64 -16.04
C ALA A 223 23.47 6.75 -16.34
N ARG A 224 22.96 5.99 -17.30
CA ARG A 224 21.55 5.97 -17.74
C ARG A 224 21.07 4.53 -17.87
N ALA A 225 19.76 4.33 -17.77
CA ALA A 225 19.14 3.01 -17.96
C ALA A 225 19.42 2.40 -19.35
N SER A 226 19.56 3.24 -20.38
CA SER A 226 19.92 2.83 -21.74
C SER A 226 21.40 2.51 -21.98
N ASP A 227 22.29 2.88 -21.04
CA ASP A 227 23.72 2.65 -21.19
C ASP A 227 24.08 1.20 -20.84
N PRO A 228 25.14 0.63 -21.44
CA PRO A 228 25.63 -0.68 -21.04
C PRO A 228 26.15 -0.66 -19.60
N ARG A 229 25.97 -1.78 -18.90
CA ARG A 229 26.50 -1.97 -17.54
C ARG A 229 28.00 -2.15 -17.57
N VAL A 230 28.70 -1.37 -16.77
CA VAL A 230 30.15 -1.50 -16.55
C VAL A 230 30.39 -2.20 -15.23
N VAL A 231 31.10 -3.32 -15.24
CA VAL A 231 31.44 -4.06 -14.02
C VAL A 231 32.40 -3.23 -13.19
N VAL A 232 32.07 -3.00 -11.92
CA VAL A 232 32.99 -2.43 -10.92
C VAL A 232 33.92 -3.56 -10.45
N PRO A 233 35.27 -3.42 -10.63
CA PRO A 233 36.20 -4.47 -10.25
C PRO A 233 36.05 -4.89 -8.78
N PRO A 234 36.15 -6.18 -8.44
CA PRO A 234 35.96 -6.65 -7.07
C PRO A 234 36.88 -5.98 -6.02
N GLN A 235 38.02 -5.46 -6.42
CA GLN A 235 38.96 -4.72 -5.55
C GLN A 235 38.51 -3.26 -5.27
N GLU A 236 37.54 -2.74 -6.02
CA GLU A 236 37.05 -1.36 -5.90
C GLU A 236 35.78 -1.21 -5.05
N TRP A 237 35.28 -2.30 -4.49
CA TRP A 237 34.14 -2.28 -3.58
C TRP A 237 34.22 -3.43 -2.56
N GLU A 238 33.45 -3.31 -1.47
CA GLU A 238 33.32 -4.38 -0.48
C GLU A 238 31.94 -4.37 0.18
N PHE A 239 31.53 -5.51 0.76
CA PHE A 239 30.50 -5.50 1.80
C PHE A 239 31.10 -4.86 3.05
N ALA A 240 30.53 -3.75 3.50
CA ALA A 240 30.91 -3.13 4.77
C ALA A 240 30.45 -3.99 5.96
N ASP A 241 29.32 -4.63 5.80
CA ASP A 241 28.71 -5.66 6.62
C ASP A 241 27.69 -6.44 5.76
N ALA A 242 26.94 -7.37 6.35
CA ALA A 242 25.92 -8.12 5.61
C ALA A 242 24.78 -7.24 5.06
N ARG A 243 24.60 -6.03 5.56
CA ARG A 243 23.50 -5.13 5.19
C ARG A 243 23.95 -3.86 4.46
N SER A 244 25.22 -3.75 4.10
CA SER A 244 25.71 -2.56 3.40
C SER A 244 26.92 -2.84 2.52
N ILE A 245 27.07 -2.06 1.46
CA ILE A 245 28.26 -2.03 0.60
C ILE A 245 28.90 -0.65 0.59
N ARG A 246 30.20 -0.60 0.30
CA ARG A 246 30.94 0.64 0.08
C ARG A 246 31.91 0.51 -1.09
N LEU A 247 32.29 1.63 -1.67
CA LEU A 247 33.38 1.70 -2.66
C LEU A 247 34.75 1.78 -1.98
N LEU A 248 35.79 1.36 -2.70
CA LEU A 248 37.20 1.37 -2.26
C LEU A 248 38.04 2.28 -3.17
N PRO A 249 39.17 2.87 -2.65
CA PRO A 249 39.56 2.86 -1.23
C PRO A 249 38.52 3.55 -0.34
N ARG A 250 38.55 3.28 0.96
CA ARG A 250 37.61 3.93 1.91
C ARG A 250 37.60 5.44 1.75
N GLY A 251 36.40 6.04 1.77
CA GLY A 251 36.19 7.45 1.44
C GLY A 251 35.81 7.69 -0.02
N THR A 252 35.91 6.68 -0.90
CA THR A 252 35.37 6.76 -2.27
C THR A 252 33.85 6.83 -2.19
N ARG A 253 33.25 7.77 -2.92
CA ARG A 253 31.82 8.04 -2.90
C ARG A 253 31.13 7.47 -4.13
N PHE A 254 29.90 7.03 -3.95
CA PHE A 254 29.03 6.69 -5.08
C PHE A 254 28.79 7.92 -5.95
N THR A 255 28.90 7.77 -7.26
CA THR A 255 28.63 8.86 -8.20
C THR A 255 27.14 9.22 -8.14
N PRO A 256 26.81 10.49 -7.87
CA PRO A 256 25.41 10.92 -7.80
C PRO A 256 24.67 10.66 -9.09
N ILE A 257 23.41 10.20 -8.97
CA ILE A 257 22.49 9.92 -10.09
C ILE A 257 22.89 8.69 -10.92
N SER A 258 24.12 8.18 -10.84
CA SER A 258 24.49 6.92 -11.48
C SER A 258 23.67 5.76 -10.91
N ILE A 259 23.41 4.78 -11.75
CA ILE A 259 22.67 3.57 -11.41
C ILE A 259 23.72 2.49 -11.10
N TYR A 260 23.85 2.14 -9.83
CA TYR A 260 24.61 0.98 -9.41
C TYR A 260 23.67 -0.19 -9.27
N GLU A 261 24.09 -1.39 -9.66
CA GLU A 261 23.30 -2.60 -9.56
C GLU A 261 24.14 -3.71 -8.93
N LEU A 262 23.65 -4.25 -7.82
CA LEU A 262 24.30 -5.33 -7.09
C LEU A 262 23.54 -6.64 -7.27
N TRP A 263 24.18 -7.64 -7.87
CA TRP A 263 23.71 -9.03 -7.87
C TRP A 263 24.35 -9.75 -6.69
N TYR A 264 23.54 -10.27 -5.80
CA TYR A 264 24.00 -11.00 -4.63
C TYR A 264 22.96 -12.02 -4.17
N GLU A 265 23.35 -12.94 -3.32
CA GLU A 265 22.44 -13.84 -2.64
C GLU A 265 21.91 -13.13 -1.39
N ALA A 266 20.64 -12.70 -1.45
CA ALA A 266 19.95 -12.06 -0.33
C ALA A 266 19.31 -13.12 0.57
N THR A 267 19.13 -12.79 1.85
CA THR A 267 18.51 -13.67 2.85
C THR A 267 17.54 -12.88 3.75
N GLU A 268 16.85 -13.58 4.64
CA GLU A 268 15.88 -13.01 5.60
C GLU A 268 14.71 -12.25 4.94
N PRO A 269 14.06 -12.76 3.87
CA PRO A 269 12.89 -12.10 3.33
C PRO A 269 11.73 -12.19 4.31
N LYS A 270 11.11 -11.06 4.63
CA LYS A 270 9.88 -11.03 5.40
C LYS A 270 8.69 -11.41 4.53
N VAL A 271 7.70 -12.07 5.12
CA VAL A 271 6.46 -12.44 4.43
C VAL A 271 5.57 -11.19 4.34
N LEU A 272 5.90 -10.32 3.37
CA LEU A 272 5.33 -8.97 3.24
C LEU A 272 3.82 -8.97 3.00
N GLY A 273 3.29 -10.00 2.31
CA GLY A 273 1.86 -10.14 2.04
C GLY A 273 0.98 -10.21 3.29
N ILE A 274 1.56 -10.57 4.45
CA ILE A 274 0.87 -10.52 5.75
C ILE A 274 0.37 -9.10 6.07
N GLY A 275 1.05 -8.05 5.61
CA GLY A 275 0.60 -6.68 5.82
C GLY A 275 -0.82 -6.41 5.30
N PHE A 276 -1.23 -7.04 4.19
CA PHE A 276 -2.61 -6.95 3.68
C PHE A 276 -3.60 -7.70 4.58
N ALA A 277 -3.24 -8.91 5.01
CA ALA A 277 -4.08 -9.69 5.92
C ALA A 277 -4.21 -9.01 7.29
N ALA A 278 -3.15 -8.40 7.80
CA ALA A 278 -3.18 -7.63 9.05
C ALA A 278 -4.15 -6.45 8.99
N THR A 279 -4.18 -5.70 7.86
CA THR A 279 -5.19 -4.65 7.63
C THR A 279 -6.61 -5.23 7.59
N ARG A 280 -6.82 -6.32 6.84
CA ARG A 280 -8.09 -7.04 6.77
C ARG A 280 -8.60 -7.42 8.16
N ASP A 281 -7.75 -8.11 8.93
CA ASP A 281 -8.13 -8.70 10.20
C ASP A 281 -8.34 -7.64 11.29
N LEU A 282 -7.52 -6.58 11.30
CA LEU A 282 -7.71 -5.47 12.24
C LEU A 282 -9.02 -4.73 11.98
N VAL A 283 -9.31 -4.38 10.73
CA VAL A 283 -10.55 -3.67 10.41
C VAL A 283 -11.77 -4.54 10.69
N SER A 284 -11.70 -5.84 10.38
CA SER A 284 -12.76 -6.80 10.74
C SER A 284 -12.95 -6.89 12.26
N PHE A 285 -11.87 -6.97 13.03
CA PHE A 285 -11.95 -6.95 14.49
C PHE A 285 -12.63 -5.67 15.01
N LEU A 286 -12.18 -4.51 14.56
CA LEU A 286 -12.73 -3.22 15.00
C LEU A 286 -14.21 -3.05 14.65
N ARG A 287 -14.68 -3.72 13.59
CA ARG A 287 -16.08 -3.65 13.14
C ARG A 287 -16.99 -4.66 13.83
N TYR A 288 -16.53 -5.88 14.04
CA TYR A 288 -17.40 -7.01 14.29
C TYR A 288 -17.19 -7.69 15.64
N GLU A 289 -16.02 -7.53 16.26
CA GLU A 289 -15.70 -8.21 17.49
C GLU A 289 -15.92 -7.29 18.72
N ARG A 290 -16.22 -7.87 19.88
CA ARG A 290 -16.41 -7.11 21.12
C ARG A 290 -15.13 -7.03 21.94
N ALA A 291 -14.31 -8.06 21.89
CA ALA A 291 -13.07 -8.20 22.63
C ALA A 291 -12.12 -9.13 21.88
N ASP A 292 -10.84 -9.07 22.24
CA ASP A 292 -9.82 -10.00 21.80
C ASP A 292 -9.89 -11.35 22.57
N ASP A 293 -9.00 -12.29 22.25
CA ASP A 293 -8.94 -13.61 22.91
C ASP A 293 -8.60 -13.56 24.40
N ARG A 294 -8.06 -12.43 24.87
CA ARG A 294 -7.72 -12.21 26.29
C ARG A 294 -8.82 -11.49 27.04
N GLY A 295 -9.91 -11.11 26.37
CA GLY A 295 -11.02 -10.35 26.94
C GLY A 295 -10.77 -8.84 26.97
N THR A 296 -9.72 -8.33 26.31
CA THR A 296 -9.51 -6.89 26.15
C THR A 296 -10.56 -6.33 25.23
N ALA A 297 -11.33 -5.35 25.71
CA ALA A 297 -12.41 -4.76 24.93
C ALA A 297 -11.90 -4.10 23.64
N ASN A 298 -12.62 -4.33 22.54
CA ASN A 298 -12.42 -3.58 21.31
C ASN A 298 -12.69 -2.09 21.55
N PRO A 299 -11.75 -1.18 21.25
CA PRO A 299 -11.91 0.24 21.55
C PRO A 299 -13.04 0.93 20.78
N LEU A 300 -13.67 0.23 19.81
CA LEU A 300 -14.81 0.73 19.01
C LEU A 300 -16.12 -0.02 19.27
N ALA A 301 -16.16 -1.01 20.19
CA ALA A 301 -17.34 -1.86 20.44
C ALA A 301 -18.32 -1.27 21.48
N GLU A 302 -18.39 0.05 21.68
CA GLU A 302 -19.22 0.66 22.70
C GLU A 302 -20.73 0.60 22.37
N ALA A 303 -21.54 0.53 23.44
CA ALA A 303 -22.98 0.49 23.33
C ALA A 303 -23.56 1.76 22.67
N GLY A 304 -24.29 1.59 21.58
CA GLY A 304 -25.02 2.67 20.88
C GLY A 304 -24.27 3.31 19.70
N GLY A 305 -23.00 3.00 19.45
CA GLY A 305 -22.22 3.72 18.44
C GLY A 305 -21.23 2.90 17.60
N GLY A 306 -21.37 1.59 17.53
CA GLY A 306 -20.43 0.72 16.78
C GLY A 306 -20.25 1.11 15.30
N VAL A 307 -19.17 0.65 14.70
CA VAL A 307 -18.85 0.86 13.29
C VAL A 307 -19.90 0.18 12.40
N ARG A 308 -20.70 0.97 11.68
CA ARG A 308 -21.70 0.45 10.74
C ARG A 308 -21.11 0.21 9.35
N HIS A 309 -20.22 1.09 8.90
CA HIS A 309 -19.56 1.00 7.61
C HIS A 309 -18.08 1.35 7.76
N ALA A 310 -17.25 0.82 6.87
CA ALA A 310 -15.85 1.17 6.78
C ALA A 310 -15.47 1.60 5.36
N VAL A 311 -14.69 2.66 5.26
CA VAL A 311 -14.10 3.13 4.01
C VAL A 311 -12.60 3.24 4.15
N ALA A 312 -11.87 2.92 3.07
CA ALA A 312 -10.41 3.05 3.04
C ALA A 312 -9.96 4.18 2.12
N PHE A 313 -8.92 4.89 2.50
CA PHE A 313 -8.25 5.91 1.71
C PHE A 313 -6.76 5.62 1.60
N GLY A 314 -6.20 5.82 0.41
CA GLY A 314 -4.76 5.71 0.20
C GLY A 314 -4.28 6.64 -0.90
N GLY A 315 -3.17 7.35 -0.64
CA GLY A 315 -2.53 8.22 -1.62
C GLY A 315 -1.18 7.67 -2.09
N SER A 316 -0.89 7.71 -3.40
CA SER A 316 0.38 7.26 -3.96
C SER A 316 0.63 5.77 -3.72
N GLN A 317 1.71 5.38 -3.04
CA GLN A 317 1.95 3.99 -2.64
C GLN A 317 0.74 3.37 -1.92
N SER A 318 0.09 4.12 -1.05
CA SER A 318 -1.08 3.64 -0.31
C SER A 318 -2.31 3.45 -1.21
N GLY A 319 -2.45 4.25 -2.28
CA GLY A 319 -3.45 4.02 -3.34
C GLY A 319 -3.14 2.74 -4.12
N ARG A 320 -1.87 2.49 -4.46
CA ARG A 320 -1.42 1.22 -5.07
C ARG A 320 -1.63 0.03 -4.14
N TYR A 321 -1.46 0.22 -2.83
CA TYR A 321 -1.79 -0.80 -1.82
C TYR A 321 -3.26 -1.18 -1.85
N LEU A 322 -4.19 -0.21 -1.91
CA LEU A 322 -5.62 -0.50 -2.00
C LEU A 322 -5.98 -1.28 -3.27
N ARG A 323 -5.39 -0.92 -4.41
CA ARG A 323 -5.58 -1.68 -5.66
C ARG A 323 -5.09 -3.12 -5.52
N HIS A 324 -3.93 -3.34 -4.92
CA HIS A 324 -3.38 -4.68 -4.67
C HIS A 324 -4.22 -5.45 -3.64
N PHE A 325 -4.73 -4.78 -2.60
CA PHE A 325 -5.64 -5.35 -1.60
C PHE A 325 -6.92 -5.92 -2.25
N ILE A 326 -7.49 -5.21 -3.22
CA ILE A 326 -8.64 -5.67 -4.01
C ILE A 326 -8.26 -6.92 -4.83
N GLU A 327 -7.16 -6.85 -5.59
CA GLU A 327 -6.70 -7.96 -6.44
C GLU A 327 -6.46 -9.25 -5.63
N LEU A 328 -5.87 -9.13 -4.44
CA LEU A 328 -5.63 -10.26 -3.55
C LEU A 328 -6.90 -10.80 -2.87
N GLY A 329 -8.06 -10.15 -3.04
CA GLY A 329 -9.32 -10.56 -2.41
C GLY A 329 -9.36 -10.31 -0.90
N MET A 330 -8.56 -9.39 -0.39
CA MET A 330 -8.45 -9.09 1.04
C MET A 330 -9.66 -8.30 1.58
N ASN A 331 -10.61 -7.90 0.72
CA ASN A 331 -11.85 -7.26 1.18
C ASN A 331 -12.89 -8.24 1.75
N LYS A 332 -12.51 -9.50 1.85
CA LYS A 332 -13.26 -10.58 2.49
C LYS A 332 -12.44 -11.14 3.65
N ASP A 333 -13.00 -11.11 4.86
CA ASP A 333 -12.34 -11.70 6.04
C ASP A 333 -12.51 -13.22 6.13
N ALA A 334 -11.93 -13.82 7.15
CA ALA A 334 -11.95 -15.27 7.35
C ALA A 334 -13.37 -15.81 7.65
N GLN A 335 -14.30 -14.98 8.10
CA GLN A 335 -15.70 -15.31 8.34
C GLN A 335 -16.61 -14.93 7.16
N ALA A 336 -16.04 -14.63 6.00
CA ALA A 336 -16.76 -14.16 4.82
C ALA A 336 -17.58 -12.87 5.05
N ARG A 337 -17.05 -11.95 5.89
CA ARG A 337 -17.64 -10.62 6.11
C ARG A 337 -16.85 -9.60 5.27
N ARG A 338 -17.52 -8.52 4.89
CA ARG A 338 -16.91 -7.44 4.10
C ARG A 338 -16.03 -6.55 5.00
N VAL A 339 -14.79 -6.27 4.56
CA VAL A 339 -13.87 -5.41 5.30
C VAL A 339 -14.18 -3.93 5.09
N PHE A 340 -14.30 -3.51 3.82
CA PHE A 340 -14.64 -2.13 3.44
C PHE A 340 -15.80 -2.11 2.46
N GLU A 341 -16.80 -1.25 2.69
CA GLU A 341 -17.85 -0.96 1.73
C GLU A 341 -17.34 -0.09 0.58
N GLY A 342 -16.43 0.84 0.89
CA GLY A 342 -15.88 1.77 -0.10
C GLY A 342 -14.38 1.93 0.01
N MET A 343 -13.72 2.20 -1.12
CA MET A 343 -12.30 2.52 -1.17
C MET A 343 -12.04 3.74 -2.05
N PHE A 344 -11.04 4.53 -1.67
CA PHE A 344 -10.62 5.70 -2.40
C PHE A 344 -9.11 5.65 -2.63
N ALA A 345 -8.69 5.36 -3.86
CA ALA A 345 -7.30 5.34 -4.28
C ALA A 345 -6.95 6.65 -5.00
N HIS A 346 -6.05 7.45 -4.42
CA HIS A 346 -5.58 8.71 -4.98
C HIS A 346 -4.15 8.57 -5.51
N THR A 347 -3.90 9.05 -6.73
CA THR A 347 -2.57 9.07 -7.38
C THR A 347 -1.85 7.71 -7.40
N ALA A 348 -2.61 6.65 -7.63
CA ALA A 348 -2.07 5.31 -7.79
C ALA A 348 -1.54 5.05 -9.22
N GLY A 349 -2.06 5.77 -10.21
CA GLY A 349 -1.93 5.39 -11.60
C GLY A 349 -2.53 4.01 -11.85
N ALA A 350 -2.02 3.25 -12.79
CA ALA A 350 -2.41 1.85 -13.01
C ALA A 350 -1.73 0.88 -12.05
N GLY A 351 -0.87 1.37 -11.16
CA GLY A 351 0.05 0.57 -10.36
C GLY A 351 -0.57 -0.14 -9.17
N LYS A 352 0.23 -1.07 -8.64
CA LYS A 352 0.05 -1.79 -7.37
C LYS A 352 1.36 -1.69 -6.57
N VAL A 353 1.39 -2.17 -5.34
CA VAL A 353 2.60 -2.13 -4.53
C VAL A 353 3.33 -3.47 -4.59
N PHE A 354 4.65 -3.45 -4.81
CA PHE A 354 5.47 -4.66 -4.85
C PHE A 354 5.75 -5.18 -3.44
N ALA A 355 4.70 -5.66 -2.77
CA ALA A 355 4.75 -6.14 -1.39
C ALA A 355 4.47 -7.64 -1.26
N ASN A 356 3.52 -8.21 -2.02
CA ASN A 356 3.21 -9.64 -1.92
C ASN A 356 4.14 -10.47 -2.82
N HIS A 357 5.44 -10.37 -2.59
CA HIS A 357 6.48 -11.04 -3.35
C HIS A 357 7.61 -11.49 -2.43
N SER A 358 8.25 -12.59 -2.75
CA SER A 358 9.51 -12.99 -2.11
C SER A 358 10.58 -11.93 -2.40
N PHE A 359 11.27 -11.45 -1.38
CA PHE A 359 12.18 -10.30 -1.49
C PHE A 359 11.54 -9.04 -2.10
N GLY A 360 10.28 -8.79 -1.81
CA GLY A 360 9.57 -7.58 -2.23
C GLY A 360 10.22 -6.31 -1.65
N GLN A 361 10.08 -5.19 -2.36
CA GLN A 361 10.65 -3.90 -1.95
C GLN A 361 9.63 -2.76 -2.15
N PRO A 362 8.57 -2.70 -1.34
CA PRO A 362 7.48 -1.75 -1.55
C PRO A 362 7.92 -0.29 -1.47
N GLY A 363 9.01 0.00 -0.75
CA GLY A 363 9.57 1.35 -0.64
C GLY A 363 10.37 1.85 -1.84
N ARG A 364 10.67 0.99 -2.80
CA ARG A 364 11.65 1.24 -3.88
C ARG A 364 11.18 2.11 -5.01
N THR A 365 9.92 2.15 -5.29
CA THR A 365 9.28 2.70 -6.48
C THR A 365 9.79 4.04 -6.95
N PHE A 366 10.08 4.94 -6.04
CA PHE A 366 10.47 6.30 -6.41
C PHE A 366 11.98 6.45 -6.66
N THR A 367 12.75 5.39 -6.46
CA THR A 367 14.22 5.39 -6.59
C THR A 367 14.73 4.42 -7.65
N GLN A 368 13.87 3.60 -8.25
CA GLN A 368 14.26 2.68 -9.30
C GLN A 368 14.10 3.31 -10.69
N HIS A 369 14.96 2.91 -11.62
CA HIS A 369 14.92 3.32 -13.03
C HIS A 369 14.30 2.24 -13.92
N GLU A 370 14.36 0.99 -13.50
CA GLU A 370 13.81 -0.14 -14.23
C GLU A 370 12.69 -0.79 -13.43
N ASP A 371 11.47 -0.78 -13.99
CA ASP A 371 10.27 -1.27 -13.31
C ASP A 371 10.21 -2.81 -13.24
N HIS A 372 11.02 -3.51 -14.02
CA HIS A 372 10.94 -4.97 -14.09
C HIS A 372 11.57 -5.71 -12.91
N ASP A 373 12.45 -5.09 -12.13
CA ASP A 373 13.01 -5.75 -10.94
C ASP A 373 12.07 -5.72 -9.75
N TYR A 374 11.31 -4.64 -9.62
CA TYR A 374 10.35 -4.39 -8.56
C TYR A 374 9.08 -3.81 -9.17
N PRO A 375 8.37 -4.58 -10.01
CA PRO A 375 7.29 -4.07 -10.83
C PRO A 375 6.15 -3.54 -9.96
N GLU A 376 5.64 -2.38 -10.34
CA GLU A 376 4.42 -1.82 -9.78
C GLU A 376 3.25 -1.95 -10.73
N ASN A 377 3.54 -2.07 -12.01
CA ASN A 377 2.55 -2.02 -13.07
C ASN A 377 2.45 -3.40 -13.72
N TRP A 378 1.42 -4.15 -13.34
CA TRP A 378 1.09 -5.43 -13.97
C TRP A 378 -0.41 -5.56 -14.18
N PHE A 379 -0.79 -6.31 -15.22
CA PHE A 379 -2.18 -6.62 -15.50
C PHE A 379 -2.83 -7.44 -14.36
N PRO A 380 -4.12 -7.17 -14.01
CA PRO A 380 -5.07 -6.25 -14.63
C PRO A 380 -4.93 -4.81 -14.13
N PHE A 381 -5.16 -3.84 -15.02
CA PHE A 381 -5.05 -2.41 -14.71
C PHE A 381 -6.39 -1.77 -14.34
N SER A 382 -7.47 -2.18 -15.01
CA SER A 382 -8.82 -1.62 -14.88
C SER A 382 -9.71 -2.47 -13.99
N THR A 383 -10.76 -1.87 -13.43
CA THR A 383 -11.88 -2.58 -12.82
C THR A 383 -12.78 -3.29 -13.84
N ALA A 384 -12.71 -2.87 -15.12
CA ALA A 384 -13.39 -3.54 -16.22
C ALA A 384 -12.62 -4.79 -16.67
N TYR A 385 -13.35 -5.85 -17.01
CA TYR A 385 -12.76 -7.07 -17.56
C TYR A 385 -12.25 -6.85 -18.98
N THR A 386 -11.00 -7.19 -19.23
CA THR A 386 -10.37 -6.99 -20.54
C THR A 386 -9.29 -8.04 -20.84
N LEU A 387 -8.85 -8.09 -22.09
CA LEU A 387 -7.74 -8.92 -22.57
C LEU A 387 -6.48 -8.07 -22.64
N ASP A 388 -5.41 -8.53 -22.00
CA ASP A 388 -4.06 -8.05 -22.25
C ASP A 388 -3.44 -8.86 -23.39
N LYS A 389 -3.27 -8.23 -24.54
CA LYS A 389 -2.70 -8.87 -25.74
C LYS A 389 -1.22 -9.20 -25.60
N LEU A 390 -0.49 -8.51 -24.72
CA LEU A 390 0.95 -8.72 -24.50
C LEU A 390 1.20 -10.01 -23.73
N SER A 391 0.45 -10.23 -22.64
CA SER A 391 0.58 -11.44 -21.83
C SER A 391 -0.39 -12.56 -22.21
N GLY A 392 -1.37 -12.28 -23.07
CA GLY A 392 -2.46 -13.22 -23.41
C GLY A 392 -3.47 -13.43 -22.26
N LYS A 393 -3.36 -12.70 -21.16
CA LYS A 393 -4.22 -12.87 -19.99
C LYS A 393 -5.50 -12.04 -20.11
N THR A 394 -6.58 -12.56 -19.52
CA THR A 394 -7.83 -11.83 -19.34
C THR A 394 -8.08 -11.62 -17.84
N GLY A 395 -8.68 -10.49 -17.47
CA GLY A 395 -8.97 -10.20 -16.07
C GLY A 395 -9.49 -8.78 -15.82
N ALA A 396 -9.80 -8.52 -14.57
CA ALA A 396 -10.17 -7.23 -14.03
C ALA A 396 -9.54 -7.07 -12.64
N LEU A 397 -9.39 -5.83 -12.17
CA LEU A 397 -8.98 -5.56 -10.80
C LEU A 397 -10.05 -6.06 -9.82
N PHE A 398 -11.32 -5.92 -10.17
CA PHE A 398 -12.44 -6.49 -9.42
C PHE A 398 -12.51 -8.01 -9.62
N ARG A 399 -12.84 -8.70 -8.55
CA ARG A 399 -12.86 -10.17 -8.53
C ARG A 399 -14.20 -10.75 -8.93
N GLY A 400 -15.28 -9.98 -8.81
CA GLY A 400 -16.64 -10.46 -9.08
C GLY A 400 -17.14 -11.47 -8.04
N ASP A 401 -16.54 -11.52 -6.85
CA ASP A 401 -16.85 -12.50 -5.80
C ASP A 401 -17.88 -12.01 -4.77
N GLY A 402 -18.50 -10.85 -5.02
CA GLY A 402 -19.47 -10.22 -4.13
C GLY A 402 -18.87 -9.37 -3.01
N PHE A 403 -17.53 -9.26 -2.95
CA PHE A 403 -16.82 -8.46 -1.93
C PHE A 403 -16.10 -7.25 -2.52
N ASP A 404 -16.16 -7.03 -3.82
CA ASP A 404 -15.61 -5.82 -4.44
C ASP A 404 -16.19 -4.56 -3.79
N PRO A 405 -15.37 -3.54 -3.48
CA PRO A 405 -15.84 -2.31 -2.86
C PRO A 405 -16.48 -1.36 -3.89
N LEU A 406 -17.20 -0.37 -3.41
CA LEU A 406 -17.45 0.85 -4.17
C LEU A 406 -16.12 1.60 -4.28
N LEU A 407 -15.60 1.78 -5.50
CA LEU A 407 -14.25 2.30 -5.71
C LEU A 407 -14.26 3.68 -6.37
N ILE A 408 -13.60 4.65 -5.73
CA ILE A 408 -13.23 5.92 -6.35
C ILE A 408 -11.72 5.92 -6.59
N GLU A 409 -11.30 6.21 -7.82
CA GLU A 409 -9.90 6.41 -8.19
C GLU A 409 -9.70 7.83 -8.71
N THR A 410 -8.69 8.52 -8.20
CA THR A 410 -8.33 9.85 -8.70
C THR A 410 -6.86 9.89 -9.06
N ASN A 411 -6.55 10.51 -10.18
CA ASN A 411 -5.18 10.76 -10.60
C ASN A 411 -4.98 12.24 -10.92
N THR A 412 -3.75 12.69 -10.85
CA THR A 412 -3.33 14.02 -11.30
C THR A 412 -2.71 13.94 -12.70
N SER A 413 -2.32 15.08 -13.26
CA SER A 413 -1.61 15.08 -14.54
C SER A 413 -0.33 14.25 -14.51
N THR A 414 0.35 14.16 -13.36
CA THR A 414 1.58 13.37 -13.22
C THR A 414 1.37 11.88 -13.52
N GLU A 415 0.27 11.29 -13.06
CA GLU A 415 0.01 9.86 -13.24
C GLU A 415 -0.29 9.49 -14.71
N TYR A 416 -0.85 10.42 -15.47
CA TYR A 416 -1.02 10.23 -16.91
C TYR A 416 0.31 10.23 -17.67
N TRP A 417 1.28 11.04 -17.23
CA TRP A 417 2.60 11.11 -17.86
C TRP A 417 3.59 10.03 -17.37
N GLN A 418 3.41 9.52 -16.14
CA GLN A 418 4.44 8.73 -15.50
C GLN A 418 3.99 7.38 -14.94
N LYS A 419 2.67 7.15 -14.79
CA LYS A 419 2.15 5.98 -14.08
C LYS A 419 0.98 5.29 -14.79
N GLY A 420 0.86 5.49 -16.10
CA GLY A 420 -0.11 4.83 -16.97
C GLY A 420 -1.57 4.97 -16.50
N ALA A 421 -1.96 6.15 -16.00
CA ALA A 421 -3.32 6.32 -15.47
C ALA A 421 -4.42 6.14 -16.52
N SER A 422 -4.12 6.28 -17.81
CA SER A 422 -5.03 5.96 -18.93
C SER A 422 -5.51 4.51 -18.89
N LEU A 423 -4.65 3.56 -18.47
CA LEU A 423 -4.95 2.13 -18.40
C LEU A 423 -6.08 1.77 -17.41
N LEU A 424 -6.51 2.70 -16.55
CA LEU A 424 -7.69 2.49 -15.72
C LEU A 424 -8.98 2.46 -16.52
N THR A 425 -8.99 3.17 -17.66
CA THR A 425 -10.19 3.42 -18.45
C THR A 425 -10.04 3.06 -19.94
N THR A 426 -8.85 2.63 -20.36
CA THR A 426 -8.59 2.12 -21.70
C THR A 426 -8.17 0.65 -21.65
N ASP A 427 -8.30 -0.04 -22.79
CA ASP A 427 -7.70 -1.37 -22.92
C ASP A 427 -6.16 -1.27 -22.86
N PRO A 428 -5.45 -2.38 -22.54
CA PRO A 428 -3.99 -2.34 -22.40
C PRO A 428 -3.20 -1.89 -23.63
N ALA A 429 -3.81 -1.95 -24.80
CA ALA A 429 -3.20 -1.47 -26.06
C ALA A 429 -3.49 0.02 -26.35
N GLY A 430 -4.24 0.71 -25.49
CA GLY A 430 -4.63 2.10 -25.72
C GLY A 430 -5.54 2.32 -26.94
N ALA A 431 -6.22 1.28 -27.44
CA ALA A 431 -6.98 1.33 -28.68
C ALA A 431 -8.44 1.75 -28.49
N ARG A 432 -9.00 1.59 -27.29
CA ARG A 432 -10.41 1.88 -27.00
C ARG A 432 -10.67 2.16 -25.54
N ASP A 433 -11.73 2.93 -25.26
CA ASP A 433 -12.26 3.12 -23.92
C ASP A 433 -12.90 1.84 -23.39
N LEU A 434 -12.84 1.62 -22.07
CA LEU A 434 -13.51 0.52 -21.36
C LEU A 434 -14.79 1.01 -20.66
N SER A 435 -15.81 0.17 -20.66
CA SER A 435 -17.01 0.37 -19.84
C SER A 435 -16.73 -0.09 -18.41
N LEU A 436 -16.58 0.85 -17.50
CA LEU A 436 -16.34 0.55 -16.09
C LEU A 436 -17.61 0.01 -15.42
N PRO A 437 -17.47 -0.89 -14.41
CA PRO A 437 -18.58 -1.28 -13.55
C PRO A 437 -19.24 -0.08 -12.86
N GLU A 438 -20.54 -0.17 -12.57
CA GLU A 438 -21.28 0.90 -11.87
C GLU A 438 -20.71 1.19 -10.47
N SER A 439 -20.05 0.22 -9.85
CA SER A 439 -19.35 0.35 -8.57
C SER A 439 -17.97 1.02 -8.67
N SER A 440 -17.55 1.52 -9.84
CA SER A 440 -16.27 2.19 -10.06
C SER A 440 -16.43 3.59 -10.63
N ARG A 441 -15.64 4.54 -10.12
CA ARG A 441 -15.54 5.93 -10.62
C ARG A 441 -14.08 6.34 -10.73
N VAL A 442 -13.73 6.96 -11.85
CA VAL A 442 -12.36 7.43 -12.11
C VAL A 442 -12.36 8.92 -12.49
N TYR A 443 -11.48 9.71 -11.87
CA TYR A 443 -11.39 11.14 -12.14
C TYR A 443 -9.95 11.58 -12.35
N LEU A 444 -9.73 12.43 -13.35
CA LEU A 444 -8.51 13.22 -13.51
C LEU A 444 -8.71 14.59 -12.85
N ILE A 445 -7.87 14.91 -11.87
CA ILE A 445 -7.75 16.27 -11.31
C ILE A 445 -6.67 17.00 -12.11
N ALA A 446 -7.05 17.55 -13.26
CA ALA A 446 -6.14 18.18 -14.19
C ALA A 446 -5.46 19.41 -13.57
N GLY A 447 -4.25 19.72 -14.04
CA GLY A 447 -3.48 20.89 -13.56
C GLY A 447 -2.87 20.71 -12.16
N THR A 448 -3.05 19.57 -11.53
CA THR A 448 -2.39 19.23 -10.26
C THR A 448 -1.21 18.30 -10.47
N GLN A 449 -0.33 18.23 -9.49
CA GLN A 449 0.81 17.32 -9.48
C GLN A 449 0.65 16.23 -8.40
N HIS A 450 1.45 15.18 -8.47
CA HIS A 450 1.42 14.04 -7.55
C HIS A 450 1.41 14.42 -6.06
N GLY A 451 2.26 15.36 -5.66
CA GLY A 451 2.43 15.81 -4.28
C GLY A 451 1.72 17.13 -3.98
N GLY A 452 0.68 17.51 -4.73
CA GLY A 452 -0.07 18.74 -4.50
C GLY A 452 -0.63 18.85 -3.08
N ARG A 453 -0.41 19.97 -2.42
CA ARG A 453 -0.84 20.25 -1.04
C ARG A 453 -1.26 21.71 -0.88
N ALA A 454 -2.01 21.99 0.20
CA ALA A 454 -2.41 23.35 0.52
C ALA A 454 -1.19 24.25 0.79
N GLY A 455 -1.31 25.51 0.40
CA GLY A 455 -0.28 26.54 0.59
C GLY A 455 0.28 27.05 -0.73
N LEU A 456 0.66 28.33 -0.73
CA LEU A 456 1.23 29.00 -1.91
C LEU A 456 2.76 28.98 -1.92
N ASP A 457 3.39 28.34 -0.96
CA ASP A 457 4.85 28.28 -0.85
C ASP A 457 5.42 27.24 -1.84
N SER A 458 5.60 27.69 -3.07
CA SER A 458 6.18 26.90 -4.15
C SER A 458 7.68 27.21 -4.26
N ARG A 459 8.49 26.56 -3.43
CA ARG A 459 9.95 26.68 -3.53
C ARG A 459 10.50 25.75 -4.61
N PRO A 460 11.58 26.16 -5.33
CA PRO A 460 12.31 25.23 -6.16
C PRO A 460 12.80 24.06 -5.33
N GLY A 461 12.39 22.82 -5.70
CA GLY A 461 12.92 21.60 -5.10
C GLY A 461 14.22 21.17 -5.78
N ALA A 462 14.22 19.98 -6.37
CA ALA A 462 15.29 19.49 -7.24
C ALA A 462 15.22 20.11 -8.65
N CYS A 463 14.11 20.74 -9.01
CA CYS A 463 13.86 21.35 -10.31
C CYS A 463 14.32 22.82 -10.34
N ALA A 464 14.58 23.33 -11.55
CA ALA A 464 14.95 24.73 -11.75
C ALA A 464 13.81 25.71 -11.45
N ASN A 465 12.57 25.28 -11.65
CA ASN A 465 11.36 26.08 -11.43
C ASN A 465 10.66 25.71 -10.12
N PRO A 466 9.87 26.62 -9.54
CA PRO A 466 8.98 26.31 -8.42
C PRO A 466 8.03 25.14 -8.75
N THR A 467 7.66 24.37 -7.73
CA THR A 467 6.64 23.34 -7.87
C THR A 467 5.26 23.95 -8.01
N ASN A 468 4.36 23.28 -8.74
CA ASN A 468 2.98 23.71 -8.85
C ASN A 468 2.27 23.65 -7.47
N PRO A 469 1.75 24.79 -6.95
CA PRO A 469 1.12 24.86 -5.64
C PRO A 469 -0.34 24.39 -5.62
N MET A 470 -0.91 24.00 -6.78
CA MET A 470 -2.32 23.61 -6.85
C MET A 470 -2.60 22.38 -6.01
N SER A 471 -3.50 22.52 -5.03
CA SER A 471 -3.91 21.43 -4.15
C SER A 471 -5.11 20.66 -4.72
N PRO A 472 -5.08 19.33 -4.76
CA PRO A 472 -6.26 18.52 -5.05
C PRO A 472 -7.24 18.44 -3.86
N GLY A 473 -6.87 18.93 -2.66
CA GLY A 473 -7.60 18.75 -1.40
C GLY A 473 -9.10 19.06 -1.48
N PRO A 474 -9.56 20.18 -2.04
CA PRO A 474 -10.99 20.47 -2.17
C PRO A 474 -11.75 19.39 -2.96
N ALA A 475 -11.19 18.92 -4.08
CA ALA A 475 -11.79 17.84 -4.87
C ALA A 475 -11.80 16.50 -4.10
N LEU A 476 -10.72 16.19 -3.38
CA LEU A 476 -10.65 14.98 -2.57
C LEU A 476 -11.69 14.99 -1.46
N ARG A 477 -11.87 16.10 -0.74
CA ARG A 477 -12.92 16.24 0.28
C ARG A 477 -14.32 16.04 -0.29
N ALA A 478 -14.63 16.66 -1.44
CA ALA A 478 -15.90 16.49 -2.11
C ALA A 478 -16.16 15.02 -2.49
N LEU A 479 -15.13 14.31 -2.97
CA LEU A 479 -15.23 12.90 -3.33
C LEU A 479 -15.30 11.96 -2.10
N VAL A 480 -14.68 12.32 -0.96
CA VAL A 480 -14.89 11.60 0.30
C VAL A 480 -16.35 11.71 0.74
N VAL A 481 -16.97 12.89 0.65
CA VAL A 481 -18.41 13.06 0.93
C VAL A 481 -19.28 12.25 -0.05
N ALA A 482 -18.92 12.24 -1.32
CA ALA A 482 -19.63 11.44 -2.32
C ALA A 482 -19.51 9.94 -2.04
N LEU A 483 -18.33 9.45 -1.62
CA LEU A 483 -18.14 8.04 -1.21
C LEU A 483 -18.96 7.71 0.05
N GLU A 484 -19.00 8.60 1.04
CA GLU A 484 -19.87 8.46 2.21
C GLU A 484 -21.34 8.29 1.81
N GLN A 485 -21.85 9.18 0.94
CA GLN A 485 -23.24 9.10 0.45
C GLN A 485 -23.49 7.82 -0.35
N TRP A 486 -22.52 7.40 -1.13
CA TRP A 486 -22.62 6.16 -1.91
C TRP A 486 -22.72 4.94 -1.01
N VAL A 487 -21.85 4.85 -0.01
CA VAL A 487 -21.81 3.74 0.96
C VAL A 487 -23.05 3.73 1.86
N THR A 488 -23.49 4.90 2.35
CA THR A 488 -24.53 4.97 3.39
C THR A 488 -25.94 5.13 2.85
N LYS A 489 -26.10 5.68 1.63
CA LYS A 489 -27.40 6.04 1.04
C LYS A 489 -27.61 5.48 -0.36
N GLY A 490 -26.61 4.81 -0.95
CA GLY A 490 -26.66 4.33 -2.33
C GLY A 490 -26.63 5.45 -3.38
N ILE A 491 -26.31 6.70 -2.99
CA ILE A 491 -26.26 7.84 -3.93
C ILE A 491 -24.91 7.82 -4.61
N ALA A 492 -24.88 7.40 -5.87
CA ALA A 492 -23.64 7.29 -6.65
C ALA A 492 -22.98 8.66 -6.87
N PRO A 493 -21.63 8.72 -6.86
CA PRO A 493 -20.88 9.90 -7.26
C PRO A 493 -21.20 10.31 -8.71
N PRO A 494 -20.88 11.55 -9.12
CA PRO A 494 -20.97 11.95 -10.53
C PRO A 494 -20.29 10.94 -11.46
N PRO A 495 -20.68 10.85 -12.73
CA PRO A 495 -20.00 10.01 -13.71
C PRO A 495 -18.49 10.30 -13.78
N SER A 496 -17.69 9.27 -14.10
CA SER A 496 -16.24 9.40 -14.30
C SER A 496 -15.88 10.56 -15.22
N ARG A 497 -14.77 11.25 -14.94
CA ARG A 497 -14.28 12.38 -15.71
C ARG A 497 -12.79 12.20 -15.97
N VAL A 498 -12.49 11.67 -17.13
CA VAL A 498 -11.13 11.33 -17.62
C VAL A 498 -11.01 11.64 -19.10
N PRO A 499 -9.81 11.76 -19.65
CA PRO A 499 -9.62 11.73 -21.11
C PRO A 499 -10.20 10.45 -21.70
N SER A 500 -10.79 10.54 -22.88
CA SER A 500 -11.46 9.45 -23.59
C SER A 500 -10.98 9.40 -25.04
N ILE A 501 -10.70 8.20 -25.54
CA ILE A 501 -10.28 7.96 -26.93
C ILE A 501 -11.44 8.29 -27.87
N SER A 502 -12.64 7.81 -27.55
CA SER A 502 -13.83 8.03 -28.37
C SER A 502 -14.25 9.50 -28.48
N ALA A 503 -13.92 10.31 -27.45
CA ALA A 503 -14.15 11.76 -27.48
C ALA A 503 -12.96 12.56 -28.06
N GLY A 504 -11.86 11.92 -28.45
CA GLY A 504 -10.66 12.58 -28.96
C GLY A 504 -9.92 13.42 -27.92
N THR A 505 -10.11 13.13 -26.64
CA THR A 505 -9.46 13.84 -25.52
C THR A 505 -8.33 13.04 -24.86
N ALA A 506 -8.28 11.72 -25.08
CA ALA A 506 -7.10 10.90 -24.85
C ALA A 506 -6.38 10.76 -26.21
N VAL A 507 -5.16 11.24 -26.28
CA VAL A 507 -4.36 11.34 -27.51
C VAL A 507 -2.93 10.89 -27.24
N GLU A 508 -2.19 10.58 -28.29
CA GLU A 508 -0.75 10.31 -28.19
C GLU A 508 0.01 11.51 -27.62
N TYR A 509 1.16 11.28 -27.01
CA TYR A 509 1.97 12.35 -26.41
C TYR A 509 2.31 13.47 -27.39
N ALA A 510 2.58 13.13 -28.65
CA ALA A 510 2.90 14.09 -29.70
C ALA A 510 1.72 15.02 -30.06
N ASP A 511 0.50 14.57 -29.79
CA ASP A 511 -0.73 15.29 -30.14
C ASP A 511 -1.31 16.10 -28.96
N VAL A 512 -0.69 16.01 -27.77
CA VAL A 512 -1.13 16.80 -26.62
C VAL A 512 -0.95 18.29 -26.90
N ARG A 513 -2.04 19.03 -26.93
CA ARG A 513 -2.05 20.49 -27.15
C ARG A 513 -1.97 21.21 -25.81
N MET A 514 -0.83 21.85 -25.56
CA MET A 514 -0.64 22.72 -24.40
C MET A 514 -0.77 24.19 -24.81
N PRO A 515 -1.34 25.05 -23.95
CA PRO A 515 -1.33 26.49 -24.20
C PRO A 515 0.10 27.00 -24.37
N PRO A 516 0.39 27.88 -25.34
CA PRO A 516 1.73 28.47 -25.49
C PRO A 516 2.01 29.46 -24.37
N VAL A 517 2.60 28.97 -23.28
CA VAL A 517 3.02 29.83 -22.15
C VAL A 517 4.51 30.06 -22.25
N LYS A 518 4.91 31.35 -22.34
CA LYS A 518 6.33 31.73 -22.43
C LYS A 518 7.11 31.22 -21.22
N GLY A 519 8.17 30.46 -21.48
CA GLY A 519 9.03 29.90 -20.42
C GLY A 519 8.52 28.57 -19.83
N LEU A 520 7.37 28.04 -20.25
CA LEU A 520 6.91 26.72 -19.88
C LEU A 520 7.61 25.68 -20.75
N ALA A 521 8.38 24.79 -20.11
CA ALA A 521 8.92 23.61 -20.79
C ALA A 521 7.80 22.56 -20.90
N LEU A 522 7.57 22.05 -22.09
CA LEU A 522 6.61 20.98 -22.35
C LEU A 522 7.30 19.62 -22.20
N PRO A 523 6.60 18.59 -21.68
CA PRO A 523 7.12 17.25 -21.70
C PRO A 523 7.20 16.73 -23.14
N HIS A 524 8.26 16.00 -23.45
CA HIS A 524 8.48 15.42 -24.79
C HIS A 524 8.02 13.97 -24.89
N GLY A 525 7.51 13.38 -23.83
CA GLY A 525 7.00 12.01 -23.74
C GLY A 525 6.62 11.66 -22.31
N GLY A 526 6.01 10.50 -22.13
CA GLY A 526 5.68 9.92 -20.84
C GLY A 526 6.59 8.72 -20.52
N ASN A 527 6.54 8.24 -19.29
CA ASN A 527 7.16 6.98 -18.93
C ASN A 527 6.32 5.84 -19.52
N LEU A 528 6.98 5.00 -20.30
CA LEU A 528 6.37 3.79 -20.85
C LEU A 528 6.28 2.73 -19.73
N ILE A 529 5.19 1.96 -19.75
CA ILE A 529 5.00 0.83 -18.84
C ILE A 529 5.28 -0.44 -19.65
N GLY A 530 6.39 -1.08 -19.34
CA GLY A 530 6.74 -2.37 -19.93
C GLY A 530 5.93 -3.52 -19.34
N PRO A 531 5.80 -4.64 -20.05
CA PRO A 531 5.28 -5.86 -19.47
C PRO A 531 6.20 -6.31 -18.33
N PRO A 532 5.66 -6.75 -17.19
CA PRO A 532 6.49 -7.27 -16.13
C PRO A 532 7.24 -8.50 -16.62
N VAL A 533 8.49 -8.63 -16.23
CA VAL A 533 9.23 -9.87 -16.36
C VAL A 533 8.44 -10.98 -15.66
N ASP A 534 8.49 -12.19 -16.20
CA ASP A 534 7.68 -13.29 -15.68
C ASP A 534 7.96 -13.58 -14.19
N TRP A 535 7.07 -13.12 -13.32
CA TRP A 535 7.07 -13.32 -11.88
C TRP A 535 6.11 -14.44 -11.45
N ILE A 536 5.70 -15.29 -12.37
CA ILE A 536 4.35 -15.87 -12.33
C ILE A 536 4.32 -17.33 -12.00
N ASN A 537 5.32 -17.97 -11.52
CA ASN A 537 5.05 -19.36 -11.15
C ASN A 537 5.79 -19.79 -9.87
N PRO A 538 5.14 -19.84 -8.74
CA PRO A 538 3.79 -19.37 -8.35
C PRO A 538 3.66 -17.85 -8.33
N PRO A 539 2.43 -17.29 -8.36
CA PRO A 539 2.24 -15.82 -8.34
C PRO A 539 3.02 -15.17 -7.21
N GLY A 540 3.84 -14.16 -7.55
CA GLY A 540 4.64 -13.44 -6.57
C GLY A 540 5.93 -14.13 -6.13
N ALA A 541 6.23 -15.34 -6.57
CA ALA A 541 7.53 -15.97 -6.35
C ALA A 541 8.52 -15.53 -7.44
N ARG A 542 9.66 -14.99 -7.04
CA ARG A 542 10.74 -14.64 -7.94
C ARG A 542 11.64 -15.85 -8.16
N THR A 543 11.63 -16.42 -9.36
CA THR A 543 12.48 -17.56 -9.70
C THR A 543 13.75 -17.17 -10.44
N GLU A 544 13.70 -16.12 -11.25
CA GLU A 544 14.84 -15.63 -12.05
C GLU A 544 14.77 -14.13 -12.26
N ILE A 545 15.93 -13.48 -12.39
CA ILE A 545 16.04 -12.12 -12.89
C ILE A 545 16.10 -12.23 -14.40
N ARG A 546 15.02 -11.89 -15.08
CA ARG A 546 15.00 -11.75 -16.53
C ARG A 546 15.08 -10.30 -16.90
N GLU A 547 15.93 -9.98 -17.84
CA GLU A 547 15.96 -8.68 -18.49
C GLU A 547 14.98 -8.71 -19.66
N THR A 548 13.99 -7.82 -19.66
CA THR A 548 13.22 -7.56 -20.86
C THR A 548 14.06 -6.66 -21.75
N GLN A 549 14.38 -7.12 -22.94
CA GLN A 549 14.95 -6.28 -23.96
C GLN A 549 13.82 -5.86 -24.91
N GLY A 550 13.56 -4.58 -24.92
CA GLY A 550 12.70 -3.99 -25.93
C GLY A 550 11.20 -4.29 -25.82
N GLU A 551 10.47 -3.61 -26.62
CA GLU A 551 9.05 -3.60 -26.85
C GLU A 551 8.35 -4.98 -26.83
N PRO A 552 7.04 -5.00 -26.51
CA PRO A 552 6.09 -3.89 -26.53
C PRO A 552 5.77 -3.31 -25.15
N PHE A 553 5.35 -2.04 -25.12
CA PHE A 553 4.89 -1.35 -23.92
C PHE A 553 3.36 -1.29 -23.87
N TYR A 554 2.82 -1.09 -22.66
CA TYR A 554 1.43 -0.70 -22.47
C TYR A 554 1.29 0.80 -22.73
N GLY A 555 0.31 1.21 -23.52
CA GLY A 555 0.13 2.60 -23.92
C GLY A 555 -1.29 3.08 -23.84
#